data_8de1352d309ea4684a2b0470c739afd0
#
_entry.id   8de1352d309ea4684a2b0470c739afd0
#
_cell.length_a   1.000
_cell.length_b   1.000
_cell.length_c   1.000
_cell.angle_alpha   90.00
_cell.angle_beta   90.00
_cell.angle_gamma   90.00
#
_symmetry.space_group_name_H-M   'P 1'
#
loop_
_entity.id
_entity.type
_entity.pdbx_description
1 polymer ?
#
loop_
_entity_poly.entity_id
_entity_poly.type
_entity_poly.pdbx_seq_one_letter_code
_entity_poly.pdbx_strand_id
1 'polypeptide(L)'
;MIALDTNILVYARRTEATHHAVAYRLLAGLASGSAPWAIAWPCIYEFLRVVTHQGVFDPPTDLDVAIEDLMMLFESPSLRLLGEGQQHASVMRQVLDQSRASGNLAHDAHIAAILIEHGVRELWTADRDFARFSGLKVQDPFRN
;
A
#
# COMPACT_ATOMS: atom_id res chain seq x y z
N MET A 1 -10.56 9.51 -2.02
CA MET A 1 -9.60 9.00 -1.00
C MET A 1 -8.43 8.34 -1.72
N ILE A 2 -7.24 8.68 -1.31
CA ILE A 2 -6.00 8.10 -1.83
C ILE A 2 -5.63 6.90 -0.99
N ALA A 3 -5.21 5.80 -1.62
CA ALA A 3 -4.58 4.68 -0.94
C ALA A 3 -3.10 4.61 -1.29
N LEU A 4 -2.30 4.14 -0.35
CA LEU A 4 -0.87 3.91 -0.56
C LEU A 4 -0.57 2.41 -0.62
N ASP A 5 0.30 2.06 -1.57
CA ASP A 5 0.83 0.71 -1.67
C ASP A 5 2.06 0.53 -0.76
N THR A 6 2.44 -0.71 -0.58
CA THR A 6 3.57 -1.14 0.27
C THR A 6 4.86 -0.39 -0.02
N ASN A 7 5.21 -0.20 -1.30
CA ASN A 7 6.49 0.41 -1.66
C ASN A 7 6.65 1.82 -1.12
N ILE A 8 5.57 2.58 -0.99
CA ILE A 8 5.63 3.92 -0.41
C ILE A 8 6.08 3.84 1.06
N LEU A 9 5.51 2.89 1.82
CA LEU A 9 5.86 2.68 3.23
C LEU A 9 7.32 2.23 3.38
N VAL A 10 7.76 1.31 2.52
CA VAL A 10 9.13 0.80 2.53
C VAL A 10 10.13 1.93 2.25
N TYR A 11 9.90 2.73 1.22
CA TYR A 11 10.80 3.84 0.89
C TYR A 11 10.79 4.92 1.97
N ALA A 12 9.66 5.14 2.62
CA ALA A 12 9.58 6.10 3.73
C ALA A 12 10.41 5.65 4.94
N ARG A 13 10.56 4.34 5.16
CA ARG A 13 11.38 3.78 6.26
C ARG A 13 12.87 3.74 5.90
N ARG A 14 13.21 3.35 4.68
CA ARG A 14 14.61 3.06 4.30
C ARG A 14 15.28 4.30 3.72
N THR A 15 16.09 4.97 4.53
CA THR A 15 16.73 6.25 4.20
C THR A 15 17.71 6.16 3.03
N GLU A 16 18.25 4.97 2.75
CA GLU A 16 19.14 4.72 1.61
C GLU A 16 18.40 4.54 0.28
N ALA A 17 17.08 4.40 0.31
CA ALA A 17 16.29 4.25 -0.91
C ALA A 17 16.28 5.55 -1.72
N THR A 18 16.41 5.43 -3.05
CA THR A 18 16.42 6.58 -3.96
C THR A 18 15.16 7.43 -3.80
N HIS A 19 14.03 6.80 -3.55
CA HIS A 19 12.73 7.49 -3.43
C HIS A 19 12.35 7.86 -2.00
N HIS A 20 13.29 7.71 -1.05
CA HIS A 20 12.99 7.96 0.37
C HIS A 20 12.40 9.34 0.63
N ALA A 21 13.01 10.40 0.12
CA ALA A 21 12.59 11.77 0.42
C ALA A 21 11.17 12.05 -0.06
N VAL A 22 10.82 11.60 -1.26
CA VAL A 22 9.48 11.78 -1.83
C VAL A 22 8.46 10.98 -1.04
N ALA A 23 8.76 9.70 -0.76
CA ALA A 23 7.86 8.81 -0.02
C ALA A 23 7.61 9.33 1.40
N TYR A 24 8.67 9.77 2.07
CA TYR A 24 8.56 10.30 3.44
C TYR A 24 7.67 11.53 3.50
N ARG A 25 7.88 12.49 2.58
CA ARG A 25 7.07 13.72 2.53
C ARG A 25 5.60 13.42 2.21
N LEU A 26 5.36 12.49 1.28
CA LEU A 26 4.00 12.09 0.94
C LEU A 26 3.30 11.49 2.16
N LEU A 27 3.94 10.53 2.81
CA LEU A 27 3.38 9.84 3.97
C LEU A 27 3.14 10.83 5.12
N ALA A 28 4.13 11.66 5.44
CA ALA A 28 4.03 12.64 6.51
C ALA A 28 2.89 13.66 6.23
N GLY A 29 2.75 14.09 4.98
CA GLY A 29 1.69 15.01 4.59
C GLY A 29 0.29 14.41 4.75
N LEU A 30 0.11 13.16 4.36
CA LEU A 30 -1.16 12.46 4.54
C LEU A 30 -1.45 12.20 6.01
N ALA A 31 -0.45 11.75 6.77
CA ALA A 31 -0.63 11.41 8.18
C ALA A 31 -0.96 12.62 9.05
N SER A 32 -0.44 13.80 8.72
CA SER A 32 -0.69 15.03 9.46
C SER A 32 -1.88 15.83 8.90
N GLY A 33 -2.39 15.47 7.74
CA GLY A 33 -3.52 16.14 7.11
C GLY A 33 -4.86 15.69 7.67
N SER A 34 -5.94 16.36 7.24
CA SER A 34 -7.31 16.05 7.66
C SER A 34 -8.08 15.21 6.65
N ALA A 35 -7.64 15.17 5.39
CA ALA A 35 -8.32 14.37 4.37
C ALA A 35 -8.09 12.88 4.62
N PRO A 36 -9.14 12.04 4.57
CA PRO A 36 -8.97 10.61 4.77
C PRO A 36 -8.14 9.97 3.66
N TRP A 37 -7.31 9.03 4.06
CA TRP A 37 -6.48 8.23 3.17
C TRP A 37 -6.41 6.80 3.69
N ALA A 38 -5.97 5.86 2.87
CA ALA A 38 -6.14 4.44 3.19
C ALA A 38 -4.88 3.62 2.94
N ILE A 39 -4.77 2.53 3.70
CA ILE A 39 -3.84 1.44 3.43
C ILE A 39 -4.63 0.14 3.60
N ALA A 40 -4.50 -0.77 2.63
CA ALA A 40 -5.06 -2.11 2.77
C ALA A 40 -4.20 -2.95 3.71
N TRP A 41 -4.81 -3.76 4.56
CA TRP A 41 -4.09 -4.61 5.52
C TRP A 41 -3.00 -5.47 4.89
N PRO A 42 -3.17 -6.08 3.71
CA PRO A 42 -2.06 -6.81 3.06
C PRO A 42 -0.80 -5.98 2.88
N CYS A 43 -0.92 -4.68 2.64
CA CYS A 43 0.23 -3.78 2.50
C CYS A 43 1.00 -3.60 3.81
N ILE A 44 0.30 -3.64 4.95
CA ILE A 44 0.93 -3.57 6.27
C ILE A 44 1.83 -4.79 6.51
N TYR A 45 1.32 -6.00 6.25
CA TYR A 45 2.11 -7.21 6.43
C TYR A 45 3.23 -7.30 5.40
N GLU A 46 3.00 -6.87 4.17
CA GLU A 46 4.04 -6.82 3.15
C GLU A 46 5.17 -5.86 3.53
N PHE A 47 4.83 -4.71 4.10
CA PHE A 47 5.83 -3.78 4.64
C PHE A 47 6.71 -4.47 5.68
N LEU A 48 6.09 -5.15 6.67
CA LEU A 48 6.84 -5.90 7.69
C LEU A 48 7.75 -6.95 7.05
N ARG A 49 7.21 -7.73 6.10
CA ARG A 49 7.99 -8.78 5.43
C ARG A 49 9.22 -8.20 4.73
N VAL A 50 9.03 -7.11 4.00
CA VAL A 50 10.09 -6.53 3.16
C VAL A 50 11.17 -5.86 3.99
N VAL A 51 10.81 -4.97 4.95
CA VAL A 51 11.80 -4.19 5.69
C VAL A 51 12.59 -5.04 6.69
N THR A 52 12.01 -6.13 7.18
CA THR A 52 12.68 -7.02 8.13
C THR A 52 13.38 -8.19 7.46
N HIS A 53 13.33 -8.30 6.12
CA HIS A 53 13.88 -9.43 5.38
C HIS A 53 15.34 -9.20 5.05
N GLN A 54 16.22 -10.02 5.63
CA GLN A 54 17.67 -9.90 5.44
C GLN A 54 18.09 -10.09 3.98
N GLY A 55 17.33 -10.85 3.19
CA GLY A 55 17.59 -11.03 1.77
C GLY A 55 17.24 -9.82 0.90
N VAL A 56 16.47 -8.86 1.44
CA VAL A 56 16.08 -7.63 0.73
C VAL A 56 16.94 -6.45 1.19
N PHE A 57 17.11 -6.31 2.50
CA PHE A 57 17.93 -5.23 3.09
C PHE A 57 18.99 -5.81 4.02
N ASP A 58 20.20 -5.27 3.93
CA ASP A 58 21.32 -5.65 4.79
C ASP A 58 22.01 -4.38 5.31
N PRO A 59 21.86 -4.05 6.60
CA PRO A 59 21.05 -4.76 7.58
C PRO A 59 19.55 -4.52 7.40
N PRO A 60 18.70 -5.50 7.77
CA PRO A 60 17.25 -5.28 7.75
C PRO A 60 16.83 -4.34 8.88
N THR A 61 15.62 -3.80 8.78
CA THR A 61 15.02 -3.04 9.88
C THR A 61 14.69 -4.01 11.03
N ASP A 62 15.05 -3.66 12.26
CA ASP A 62 14.64 -4.43 13.43
C ASP A 62 13.11 -4.51 13.50
N LEU A 63 12.61 -5.68 13.89
CA LEU A 63 11.16 -5.89 14.03
C LEU A 63 10.53 -4.87 14.97
N ASP A 64 11.16 -4.60 16.12
CA ASP A 64 10.61 -3.64 17.09
C ASP A 64 10.52 -2.23 16.50
N VAL A 65 11.49 -1.83 15.69
CA VAL A 65 11.46 -0.54 14.99
C VAL A 65 10.34 -0.50 13.96
N ALA A 66 10.16 -1.56 13.19
CA ALA A 66 9.08 -1.64 12.21
C ALA A 66 7.70 -1.60 12.88
N ILE A 67 7.55 -2.29 14.02
CA ILE A 67 6.31 -2.26 14.81
C ILE A 67 6.03 -0.84 15.30
N GLU A 68 7.03 -0.15 15.82
CA GLU A 68 6.87 1.24 16.29
C GLU A 68 6.44 2.17 15.15
N ASP A 69 7.03 2.02 13.96
CA ASP A 69 6.63 2.80 12.79
C ASP A 69 5.15 2.63 12.50
N LEU A 70 4.68 1.39 12.53
CA LEU A 70 3.26 1.08 12.25
C LEU A 70 2.35 1.65 13.34
N MET A 71 2.74 1.49 14.61
CA MET A 71 1.91 2.00 15.72
C MET A 71 1.79 3.53 15.66
N MET A 72 2.87 4.22 15.34
CA MET A 72 2.84 5.67 15.14
C MET A 72 1.94 6.06 13.96
N LEU A 73 2.04 5.31 12.87
CA LEU A 73 1.22 5.56 11.70
C LEU A 73 -0.27 5.39 12.00
N PHE A 74 -0.61 4.36 12.79
CA PHE A 74 -2.00 4.07 13.18
C PHE A 74 -2.60 5.14 14.08
N GLU A 75 -1.78 5.97 14.70
CA GLU A 75 -2.26 7.12 15.49
C GLU A 75 -2.80 8.26 14.61
N SER A 76 -2.52 8.26 13.32
CA SER A 76 -3.03 9.27 12.41
C SER A 76 -4.56 9.19 12.32
N PRO A 77 -5.30 10.26 12.73
CA PRO A 77 -6.76 10.20 12.72
C PRO A 77 -7.38 10.14 11.32
N SER A 78 -6.62 10.52 10.30
CA SER A 78 -7.09 10.50 8.92
C SER A 78 -6.85 9.17 8.20
N LEU A 79 -6.05 8.27 8.78
CA LEU A 79 -5.78 6.95 8.18
C LEU A 79 -6.98 6.01 8.32
N ARG A 80 -7.29 5.30 7.24
CA ARG A 80 -8.27 4.21 7.21
C ARG A 80 -7.55 2.92 6.83
N LEU A 81 -7.56 1.95 7.74
CA LEU A 81 -7.02 0.60 7.47
C LEU A 81 -8.16 -0.25 6.92
N LEU A 82 -7.99 -0.77 5.71
CA LEU A 82 -9.06 -1.46 4.99
C LEU A 82 -8.77 -2.94 4.87
N GLY A 83 -9.77 -3.75 5.17
CA GLY A 83 -9.74 -5.20 5.00
C GLY A 83 -10.94 -5.69 4.21
N GLU A 84 -11.06 -7.00 4.10
CA GLU A 84 -12.16 -7.65 3.40
C GLU A 84 -13.48 -7.35 4.11
N GLY A 85 -14.46 -6.90 3.34
CA GLY A 85 -15.82 -6.66 3.82
C GLY A 85 -16.77 -7.76 3.35
N GLN A 86 -18.07 -7.51 3.54
CA GLN A 86 -19.12 -8.49 3.21
C GLN A 86 -19.23 -8.75 1.70
N GLN A 87 -18.83 -7.80 0.87
CA GLN A 87 -18.90 -7.92 -0.58
C GLN A 87 -17.61 -8.42 -1.21
N HIS A 88 -16.63 -8.80 -0.38
CA HIS A 88 -15.28 -9.11 -0.88
C HIS A 88 -15.28 -10.24 -1.91
N ALA A 89 -16.01 -11.33 -1.68
CA ALA A 89 -16.04 -12.46 -2.62
C ALA A 89 -16.58 -12.02 -4.00
N SER A 90 -17.64 -11.23 -4.02
CA SER A 90 -18.22 -10.71 -5.27
C SER A 90 -17.26 -9.76 -5.98
N VAL A 91 -16.64 -8.84 -5.23
CA VAL A 91 -15.69 -7.88 -5.81
C VAL A 91 -14.43 -8.60 -6.31
N MET A 92 -13.91 -9.56 -5.54
CA MET A 92 -12.78 -10.40 -5.95
C MET A 92 -13.07 -11.07 -7.30
N ARG A 93 -14.26 -11.66 -7.46
CA ARG A 93 -14.66 -12.31 -8.71
C ARG A 93 -14.62 -11.33 -9.88
N GLN A 94 -15.19 -10.14 -9.69
CA GLN A 94 -15.21 -9.10 -10.73
C GLN A 94 -13.80 -8.65 -11.10
N VAL A 95 -12.95 -8.42 -10.08
CA VAL A 95 -11.56 -7.97 -10.28
C VAL A 95 -10.76 -9.03 -11.05
N LEU A 96 -10.89 -10.30 -10.67
CA LEU A 96 -10.16 -11.39 -11.32
C LEU A 96 -10.66 -11.63 -12.74
N ASP A 97 -11.97 -11.57 -12.98
CA ASP A 97 -12.55 -11.72 -14.32
C ASP A 97 -12.08 -10.60 -15.26
N GLN A 98 -12.04 -9.36 -14.78
CA GLN A 98 -11.61 -8.20 -15.57
C GLN A 98 -10.09 -8.22 -15.83
N SER A 99 -9.28 -8.46 -14.78
CA SER A 99 -7.84 -8.29 -14.86
C SER A 99 -7.10 -9.53 -15.37
N ARG A 100 -7.70 -10.70 -15.19
CA ARG A 100 -7.08 -12.02 -15.47
C ARG A 100 -5.78 -12.22 -14.67
N ALA A 101 -5.67 -11.55 -13.52
CA ALA A 101 -4.50 -11.67 -12.65
C ALA A 101 -4.38 -13.10 -12.09
N SER A 102 -3.19 -13.69 -12.24
CA SER A 102 -2.89 -15.04 -11.77
C SER A 102 -1.45 -15.09 -11.24
N GLY A 103 -1.11 -16.17 -10.55
CA GLY A 103 0.22 -16.32 -9.97
C GLY A 103 0.53 -15.19 -8.99
N ASN A 104 1.69 -14.58 -9.11
CA ASN A 104 2.10 -13.49 -8.22
C ASN A 104 1.21 -12.26 -8.30
N LEU A 105 0.50 -12.07 -9.41
CA LEU A 105 -0.44 -10.97 -9.57
C LEU A 105 -1.71 -11.11 -8.73
N ALA A 106 -1.96 -12.30 -8.18
CA ALA A 106 -3.09 -12.51 -7.26
C ALA A 106 -2.95 -11.65 -5.99
N HIS A 107 -1.72 -11.37 -5.57
CA HIS A 107 -1.44 -10.48 -4.44
C HIS A 107 -1.94 -9.06 -4.73
N ASP A 108 -1.63 -8.56 -5.93
CA ASP A 108 -2.07 -7.24 -6.37
C ASP A 108 -3.58 -7.19 -6.52
N ALA A 109 -4.18 -8.28 -7.04
CA ALA A 109 -5.63 -8.41 -7.15
C ALA A 109 -6.32 -8.35 -5.78
N HIS A 110 -5.71 -8.94 -4.75
CA HIS A 110 -6.21 -8.90 -3.38
C HIS A 110 -6.29 -7.45 -2.88
N ILE A 111 -5.21 -6.70 -3.03
CA ILE A 111 -5.16 -5.30 -2.64
C ILE A 111 -6.19 -4.49 -3.44
N ALA A 112 -6.22 -4.66 -4.75
CA ALA A 112 -7.16 -3.96 -5.62
C ALA A 112 -8.62 -4.24 -5.22
N ALA A 113 -8.96 -5.49 -4.92
CA ALA A 113 -10.31 -5.88 -4.54
C ALA A 113 -10.72 -5.22 -3.21
N ILE A 114 -9.83 -5.17 -2.22
CA ILE A 114 -10.11 -4.49 -0.95
C ILE A 114 -10.41 -3.01 -1.21
N LEU A 115 -9.56 -2.35 -1.97
CA LEU A 115 -9.72 -0.92 -2.26
C LEU A 115 -11.03 -0.63 -3.01
N ILE A 116 -11.31 -1.40 -4.03
CA ILE A 116 -12.52 -1.25 -4.85
C ILE A 116 -13.78 -1.50 -4.02
N GLU A 117 -13.76 -2.51 -3.16
CA GLU A 117 -14.89 -2.81 -2.28
C GLU A 117 -15.24 -1.62 -1.39
N HIS A 118 -14.24 -0.90 -0.91
CA HIS A 118 -14.42 0.26 -0.04
C HIS A 118 -14.60 1.59 -0.79
N GLY A 119 -14.72 1.52 -2.12
CA GLY A 119 -14.95 2.72 -2.94
C GLY A 119 -13.71 3.59 -3.15
N VAL A 120 -12.52 3.09 -2.82
CA VAL A 120 -11.27 3.78 -3.09
C VAL A 120 -10.91 3.61 -4.56
N ARG A 121 -10.67 4.71 -5.26
CA ARG A 121 -10.43 4.70 -6.72
C ARG A 121 -9.03 5.11 -7.12
N GLU A 122 -8.21 5.58 -6.20
CA GLU A 122 -6.88 6.10 -6.50
C GLU A 122 -5.85 5.40 -5.63
N LEU A 123 -4.86 4.77 -6.29
CA LEU A 123 -3.75 4.08 -5.63
C LEU A 123 -2.44 4.71 -6.05
N TRP A 124 -1.64 5.11 -5.08
CA TRP A 124 -0.29 5.64 -5.29
C TRP A 124 0.72 4.52 -5.08
N THR A 125 1.45 4.19 -6.13
CA THR A 125 2.39 3.07 -6.16
C THR A 125 3.44 3.28 -7.24
N ALA A 126 4.63 2.73 -7.01
CA ALA A 126 5.67 2.62 -8.04
C ALA A 126 5.47 1.40 -8.94
N ASP A 127 4.55 0.50 -8.60
CA ASP A 127 4.34 -0.76 -9.30
C ASP A 127 3.34 -0.60 -10.45
N ARG A 128 3.84 -0.75 -11.67
CA ARG A 128 3.02 -0.62 -12.89
C ARG A 128 2.01 -1.75 -13.08
N ASP A 129 2.18 -2.88 -12.40
CA ASP A 129 1.29 -4.03 -12.55
C ASP A 129 -0.14 -3.69 -12.09
N PHE A 130 -0.31 -2.68 -11.21
CA PHE A 130 -1.62 -2.23 -10.80
C PHE A 130 -2.44 -1.56 -11.91
N ALA A 131 -1.80 -1.12 -13.00
CA ALA A 131 -2.52 -0.52 -14.13
C ALA A 131 -3.50 -1.47 -14.80
N ARG A 132 -3.38 -2.79 -14.60
CA ARG A 132 -4.30 -3.78 -15.14
C ARG A 132 -5.69 -3.76 -14.50
N PHE A 133 -5.82 -3.17 -13.31
CA PHE A 133 -7.10 -3.12 -12.59
C PHE A 133 -7.87 -1.86 -12.98
N SER A 134 -8.85 -2.02 -13.86
CA SER A 134 -9.57 -0.89 -14.48
C SER A 134 -10.33 -0.02 -13.47
N GLY A 135 -10.64 -0.57 -12.30
CA GLY A 135 -11.33 0.18 -11.24
C GLY A 135 -10.44 1.13 -10.44
N LEU A 136 -9.12 1.11 -10.68
CA LEU A 136 -8.17 1.95 -9.96
C LEU A 136 -7.46 2.93 -10.90
N LYS A 137 -7.40 4.19 -10.47
CA LYS A 137 -6.52 5.18 -11.05
C LYS A 137 -5.17 5.06 -10.34
N VAL A 138 -4.14 4.65 -11.07
CA VAL A 138 -2.81 4.44 -10.52
C VAL A 138 -1.96 5.67 -10.73
N GLN A 139 -1.31 6.15 -9.67
CA GLN A 139 -0.38 7.28 -9.69
C GLN A 139 0.97 6.83 -9.17
N ASP A 140 2.02 7.16 -9.92
CA ASP A 140 3.38 6.93 -9.47
C ASP A 140 3.95 8.27 -8.96
N PRO A 141 4.12 8.42 -7.62
CA PRO A 141 4.58 9.69 -7.05
C PRO A 141 6.05 9.99 -7.34
N PHE A 142 6.79 9.03 -7.90
CA PHE A 142 8.23 9.15 -8.17
C PHE A 142 8.53 9.54 -9.61
N ARG A 143 7.50 9.67 -10.43
CA ARG A 143 7.63 10.12 -11.82
C ARG A 143 7.14 11.53 -11.99
N ASN A 144 7.88 12.25 -12.81
CA ASN A 144 7.47 13.60 -13.22
C ASN A 144 6.49 13.54 -14.39
#